data_1f050af4c3cf87afce963de3184ee6ce
#
_entry.id   1f050af4c3cf87afce963de3184ee6ce
#
_cell.length_a   1.000
_cell.length_b   1.000
_cell.length_c   1.000
_cell.angle_alpha   90.00
_cell.angle_beta   90.00
_cell.angle_gamma   90.00
#
_symmetry.space_group_name_H-M   'P 1'
#
loop_
_entity.id
_entity.type
_entity.pdbx_description
1 polymer ?
#
loop_
_entity_poly.entity_id
_entity_poly.type
_entity_poly.pdbx_seq_one_letter_code
_entity_poly.pdbx_strand_id
1 'polypeptide(L)'
;MSKTGQQIEDDIYVFVKNSQLASLINGGVYKFGTRQRDSNNEDAIVKFVTGYNTQNPLQSGTVVINIYVPDIDQLDNGVLVRDITRCTEIEIAANDWVESLTANKSNYLFEMAQTIYTEEEPEINQHFVSIRLKFKLTTF
;
A
#
# COMPACT_ATOMS: atom_id res chain seq x y z
N MET A 1 5.19 -4.54 -25.16
CA MET A 1 4.13 -5.44 -24.71
C MET A 1 3.51 -4.94 -23.43
N SER A 2 2.19 -4.99 -23.35
CA SER A 2 1.50 -4.60 -22.14
C SER A 2 1.66 -5.66 -21.05
N LYS A 3 1.54 -5.23 -19.79
CA LYS A 3 1.51 -6.13 -18.64
C LYS A 3 0.09 -6.37 -18.17
N THR A 4 -0.15 -7.54 -17.63
CA THR A 4 -1.44 -7.85 -16.98
C THR A 4 -1.48 -7.22 -15.60
N GLY A 5 -2.69 -7.15 -15.02
CA GLY A 5 -2.85 -6.65 -13.65
C GLY A 5 -2.01 -7.40 -12.64
N GLN A 6 -1.90 -8.73 -12.77
CA GLN A 6 -1.08 -9.53 -11.87
C GLN A 6 0.42 -9.21 -12.01
N GLN A 7 0.89 -8.99 -13.22
CA GLN A 7 2.29 -8.62 -13.45
C GLN A 7 2.60 -7.25 -12.83
N ILE A 8 1.68 -6.31 -12.95
CA ILE A 8 1.82 -4.98 -12.34
C ILE A 8 1.80 -5.10 -10.81
N GLU A 9 0.87 -5.86 -10.28
CA GLU A 9 0.81 -6.12 -8.83
C GLU A 9 2.11 -6.73 -8.32
N ASP A 10 2.68 -7.69 -9.04
CA ASP A 10 3.97 -8.30 -8.70
C ASP A 10 5.09 -7.27 -8.66
N ASP A 11 5.14 -6.37 -9.63
CA ASP A 11 6.16 -5.32 -9.68
C ASP A 11 6.05 -4.38 -8.49
N ILE A 12 4.83 -3.94 -8.17
CA ILE A 12 4.59 -3.05 -7.04
C ILE A 12 4.89 -3.76 -5.72
N TYR A 13 4.52 -5.04 -5.62
CA TYR A 13 4.85 -5.86 -4.46
C TYR A 13 6.36 -5.85 -4.17
N VAL A 14 7.18 -6.00 -5.21
CA VAL A 14 8.65 -5.96 -5.07
C VAL A 14 9.12 -4.59 -4.60
N PHE A 15 8.56 -3.50 -5.15
CA PHE A 15 8.91 -2.15 -4.71
C PHE A 15 8.60 -1.93 -3.23
N VAL A 16 7.44 -2.39 -2.78
CA VAL A 16 7.04 -2.25 -1.37
C VAL A 16 7.91 -3.13 -0.48
N LYS A 17 8.12 -4.38 -0.87
CA LYS A 17 8.89 -5.35 -0.09
C LYS A 17 10.33 -4.90 0.15
N ASN A 18 10.92 -4.22 -0.83
CA ASN A 18 12.29 -3.72 -0.75
C ASN A 18 12.39 -2.30 -0.20
N SER A 19 11.28 -1.73 0.26
CA SER A 19 11.21 -0.36 0.75
C SER A 19 11.48 -0.26 2.24
N GLN A 20 11.72 0.97 2.69
CA GLN A 20 11.82 1.26 4.13
C GLN A 20 10.49 1.03 4.85
N LEU A 21 9.35 1.11 4.14
CA LEU A 21 8.04 0.80 4.72
C LEU A 21 8.00 -0.64 5.23
N ALA A 22 8.50 -1.59 4.46
CA ALA A 22 8.53 -2.99 4.87
C ALA A 22 9.36 -3.21 6.13
N SER A 23 10.41 -2.42 6.32
CA SER A 23 11.25 -2.49 7.53
C SER A 23 10.57 -1.85 8.75
N LEU A 24 9.70 -0.88 8.54
CA LEU A 24 9.02 -0.17 9.63
C LEU A 24 7.90 -0.99 10.27
N ILE A 25 7.14 -1.72 9.46
CA ILE A 25 6.00 -2.50 9.94
C ILE A 25 6.46 -3.81 10.59
N ASN A 26 5.67 -4.31 11.54
CA ASN A 26 6.01 -5.55 12.23
C ASN A 26 5.47 -6.82 11.55
N GLY A 27 4.71 -6.66 10.50
CA GLY A 27 4.15 -7.77 9.72
C GLY A 27 4.87 -7.96 8.39
N GLY A 28 4.16 -8.49 7.42
CA GLY A 28 4.70 -8.79 6.09
C GLY A 28 4.07 -7.96 5.00
N VAL A 29 4.58 -8.14 3.78
CA VAL A 29 4.02 -7.56 2.57
C VAL A 29 3.32 -8.68 1.81
N TYR A 30 2.08 -8.46 1.40
CA TYR A 30 1.24 -9.47 0.77
C TYR A 30 0.63 -8.93 -0.51
N LYS A 31 0.38 -9.83 -1.46
CA LYS A 31 -0.45 -9.54 -2.62
C LYS A 31 -1.91 -9.66 -2.24
N PHE A 32 -2.77 -9.00 -2.99
CA PHE A 32 -4.21 -9.01 -2.72
C PHE A 32 -4.74 -10.45 -2.58
N GLY A 33 -5.48 -10.67 -1.49
CA GLY A 33 -6.11 -11.95 -1.21
C GLY A 33 -5.22 -12.98 -0.53
N THR A 34 -3.96 -12.66 -0.20
CA THR A 34 -3.04 -13.64 0.41
C THR A 34 -2.71 -13.38 1.88
N ARG A 35 -3.18 -12.27 2.46
CA ARG A 35 -3.03 -12.02 3.89
C ARG A 35 -3.91 -13.00 4.68
N GLN A 36 -3.37 -13.57 5.76
CA GLN A 36 -4.15 -14.42 6.63
C GLN A 36 -5.27 -13.62 7.29
N ARG A 37 -6.48 -14.18 7.34
CA ARG A 37 -7.68 -13.47 7.82
C ARG A 37 -7.62 -13.11 9.30
N ASP A 38 -6.91 -13.92 10.08
CA ASP A 38 -6.77 -13.72 11.52
C ASP A 38 -5.50 -12.97 11.90
N SER A 39 -4.78 -12.43 10.92
CA SER A 39 -3.56 -11.67 11.19
C SER A 39 -3.87 -10.45 12.04
N ASN A 40 -3.06 -10.25 13.07
CA ASN A 40 -3.11 -9.08 13.93
C ASN A 40 -1.77 -8.34 13.89
N ASN A 41 -1.07 -8.46 12.79
CA ASN A 41 0.19 -7.77 12.55
C ASN A 41 -0.03 -6.57 11.63
N GLU A 42 0.95 -5.67 11.64
CA GLU A 42 0.97 -4.57 10.67
C GLU A 42 1.41 -5.13 9.33
N ASP A 43 0.45 -5.44 8.48
CA ASP A 43 0.70 -6.04 7.17
C ASP A 43 0.36 -5.04 6.06
N ALA A 44 1.18 -5.04 5.02
CA ALA A 44 0.92 -4.26 3.82
C ALA A 44 0.34 -5.16 2.75
N ILE A 45 -0.77 -4.73 2.15
CA ILE A 45 -1.40 -5.45 1.03
C ILE A 45 -1.30 -4.59 -0.21
N VAL A 46 -0.76 -5.17 -1.28
CA VAL A 46 -0.67 -4.54 -2.60
C VAL A 46 -1.79 -5.06 -3.48
N LYS A 47 -2.53 -4.14 -4.09
CA LYS A 47 -3.66 -4.48 -4.94
C LYS A 47 -3.65 -3.66 -6.24
N PHE A 48 -3.76 -4.34 -7.37
CA PHE A 48 -4.07 -3.70 -8.64
C PHE A 48 -5.55 -3.32 -8.64
N VAL A 49 -5.86 -2.05 -8.94
CA VAL A 49 -7.25 -1.56 -8.94
C VAL A 49 -7.80 -1.51 -10.35
N THR A 50 -7.13 -0.80 -11.23
CA THR A 50 -7.57 -0.67 -12.62
C THR A 50 -6.40 -0.25 -13.50
N GLY A 51 -6.52 -0.52 -14.79
CA GLY A 51 -5.52 -0.11 -15.76
C GLY A 51 -6.08 -0.14 -17.15
N TYR A 52 -5.45 0.61 -18.04
CA TYR A 52 -5.84 0.67 -19.44
C TYR A 52 -4.65 1.06 -20.31
N ASN A 53 -4.70 0.63 -21.55
CA ASN A 53 -3.69 0.95 -22.54
C ASN A 53 -4.17 2.19 -23.31
N THR A 54 -3.56 3.33 -23.00
CA THR A 54 -3.96 4.59 -23.64
C THR A 54 -3.37 4.72 -25.02
N GLN A 55 -2.08 4.42 -25.15
CA GLN A 55 -1.35 4.37 -26.41
C GLN A 55 -0.15 3.46 -26.24
N ASN A 56 0.11 2.63 -27.25
CA ASN A 56 1.34 1.86 -27.25
C ASN A 56 2.54 2.81 -27.46
N PRO A 57 3.62 2.76 -26.65
CA PRO A 57 3.92 1.75 -25.64
C PRO A 57 3.51 2.13 -24.21
N LEU A 58 2.50 2.99 -24.03
CA LEU A 58 2.16 3.53 -22.73
C LEU A 58 0.95 2.82 -22.13
N GLN A 59 1.07 2.44 -20.87
CA GLN A 59 0.01 1.83 -20.08
C GLN A 59 -0.13 2.61 -18.79
N SER A 60 -1.36 2.83 -18.31
CA SER A 60 -1.58 3.59 -17.09
C SER A 60 -2.68 2.94 -16.25
N GLY A 61 -2.75 3.35 -14.99
CA GLY A 61 -3.77 2.83 -14.09
C GLY A 61 -3.56 3.26 -12.66
N THR A 62 -4.15 2.49 -11.75
CA THR A 62 -4.14 2.75 -10.33
C THR A 62 -3.82 1.48 -9.55
N VAL A 63 -2.96 1.61 -8.55
CA VAL A 63 -2.69 0.58 -7.56
C VAL A 63 -2.92 1.14 -6.17
N VAL A 64 -3.20 0.26 -5.22
CA VAL A 64 -3.42 0.62 -3.83
C VAL A 64 -2.51 -0.23 -2.96
N ILE A 65 -1.92 0.41 -1.95
CA ILE A 65 -1.22 -0.28 -0.87
C ILE A 65 -1.94 0.08 0.42
N ASN A 66 -2.45 -0.92 1.12
CA ASN A 66 -3.10 -0.73 2.42
C ASN A 66 -2.22 -1.35 3.50
N ILE A 67 -1.86 -0.56 4.51
CA ILE A 67 -1.04 -1.02 5.62
C ILE A 67 -1.92 -1.11 6.85
N TYR A 68 -2.17 -2.32 7.33
CA TYR A 68 -3.05 -2.56 8.46
C TYR A 68 -2.36 -2.28 9.77
N VAL A 69 -3.08 -1.68 10.71
CA VAL A 69 -2.61 -1.36 12.04
C VAL A 69 -3.66 -1.87 13.02
N PRO A 70 -3.33 -2.84 13.88
CA PRO A 70 -4.27 -3.32 14.89
C PRO A 70 -4.67 -2.22 15.86
N ASP A 71 -5.94 -2.22 16.25
CA ASP A 71 -6.44 -1.32 17.29
C ASP A 71 -5.86 -1.70 18.65
N ILE A 72 -5.83 -0.75 19.56
CA ILE A 72 -5.22 -0.90 20.87
C ILE A 72 -6.23 -0.64 21.98
N ASP A 73 -6.00 -1.23 23.15
CA ASP A 73 -6.74 -0.97 24.37
C ASP A 73 -6.04 0.15 25.14
N GLN A 74 -6.21 1.38 24.66
CA GLN A 74 -5.46 2.53 25.15
C GLN A 74 -5.76 2.88 26.61
N LEU A 75 -7.00 2.64 27.06
CA LEU A 75 -7.43 2.99 28.41
C LEU A 75 -7.45 1.78 29.36
N ASP A 76 -6.97 0.63 28.89
CA ASP A 76 -6.93 -0.62 29.65
C ASP A 76 -8.32 -0.99 30.23
N ASN A 77 -9.36 -0.83 29.39
CA ASN A 77 -10.75 -1.09 29.75
C ASN A 77 -11.44 -2.11 28.85
N GLY A 78 -10.69 -2.81 28.00
CA GLY A 78 -11.23 -3.80 27.08
C GLY A 78 -11.82 -3.23 25.82
N VAL A 79 -11.80 -1.89 25.62
CA VAL A 79 -12.32 -1.25 24.43
C VAL A 79 -11.16 -0.92 23.48
N LEU A 80 -11.23 -1.46 22.26
CA LEU A 80 -10.19 -1.27 21.27
C LEU A 80 -10.47 0.01 20.46
N VAL A 81 -9.46 0.83 20.30
CA VAL A 81 -9.52 2.08 19.54
C VAL A 81 -8.34 2.18 18.60
N ARG A 82 -8.45 3.07 17.61
CA ARG A 82 -7.38 3.32 16.66
C ARG A 82 -6.08 3.70 17.36
N ASP A 83 -4.98 3.08 16.95
CA ASP A 83 -3.63 3.47 17.37
C ASP A 83 -3.19 4.70 16.57
N ILE A 84 -3.58 5.88 17.04
CA ILE A 84 -3.35 7.13 16.32
C ILE A 84 -1.87 7.39 16.11
N THR A 85 -1.05 7.18 17.14
CA THR A 85 0.40 7.41 17.04
C THR A 85 1.01 6.54 15.97
N ARG A 86 0.69 5.26 15.96
CA ARG A 86 1.25 4.32 14.98
C ARG A 86 0.75 4.61 13.58
N CYS A 87 -0.54 4.89 13.41
CA CYS A 87 -1.08 5.26 12.11
C CYS A 87 -0.40 6.52 11.56
N THR A 88 -0.15 7.51 12.41
CA THR A 88 0.54 8.73 11.98
C THR A 88 1.97 8.45 11.53
N GLU A 89 2.71 7.63 12.26
CA GLU A 89 4.07 7.23 11.88
C GLU A 89 4.09 6.56 10.50
N ILE A 90 3.15 5.66 10.27
CA ILE A 90 3.06 4.93 9.00
C ILE A 90 2.61 5.85 7.88
N GLU A 91 1.67 6.78 8.12
CA GLU A 91 1.27 7.77 7.11
C GLU A 91 2.46 8.61 6.65
N ILE A 92 3.26 9.10 7.60
CA ILE A 92 4.44 9.93 7.29
C ILE A 92 5.46 9.10 6.50
N ALA A 93 5.74 7.89 6.94
CA ALA A 93 6.69 7.02 6.26
C ALA A 93 6.21 6.65 4.85
N ALA A 94 4.91 6.43 4.69
CA ALA A 94 4.31 6.14 3.39
C ALA A 94 4.44 7.33 2.44
N ASN A 95 4.21 8.54 2.94
CA ASN A 95 4.37 9.75 2.14
C ASN A 95 5.82 9.93 1.68
N ASP A 96 6.77 9.70 2.57
CA ASP A 96 8.20 9.77 2.24
C ASP A 96 8.58 8.70 1.21
N TRP A 97 8.02 7.50 1.34
CA TRP A 97 8.26 6.44 0.38
C TRP A 97 7.76 6.80 -1.02
N VAL A 98 6.54 7.35 -1.13
CA VAL A 98 5.97 7.75 -2.42
C VAL A 98 6.86 8.82 -3.08
N GLU A 99 7.34 9.79 -2.31
CA GLU A 99 8.25 10.80 -2.83
C GLU A 99 9.56 10.18 -3.36
N SER A 100 10.05 9.13 -2.70
CA SER A 100 11.26 8.44 -3.14
C SER A 100 11.08 7.68 -4.45
N LEU A 101 9.86 7.31 -4.81
CA LEU A 101 9.57 6.59 -6.05
C LEU A 101 9.86 7.43 -7.29
N THR A 102 9.80 8.74 -7.19
CA THR A 102 10.12 9.64 -8.31
C THR A 102 11.59 9.57 -8.72
N ALA A 103 12.46 9.17 -7.81
CA ALA A 103 13.88 9.00 -8.06
C ALA A 103 14.23 7.56 -8.52
N ASN A 104 13.26 6.68 -8.57
CA ASN A 104 13.48 5.28 -8.93
C ASN A 104 13.68 5.13 -10.44
N LYS A 105 14.76 4.43 -10.83
CA LYS A 105 15.05 4.15 -12.22
C LYS A 105 14.32 2.90 -12.69
N SER A 106 13.03 3.05 -12.92
CA SER A 106 12.20 1.98 -13.46
C SER A 106 11.39 2.50 -14.65
N ASN A 107 10.66 1.60 -15.31
CA ASN A 107 9.76 1.96 -16.39
C ASN A 107 8.45 2.56 -15.87
N TYR A 108 8.30 2.66 -14.56
CA TYR A 108 7.11 3.23 -13.91
C TYR A 108 7.35 4.69 -13.53
N LEU A 109 6.30 5.48 -13.74
CA LEU A 109 6.16 6.81 -13.15
C LEU A 109 4.96 6.76 -12.21
N PHE A 110 5.15 7.23 -10.99
CA PHE A 110 4.10 7.22 -9.97
C PHE A 110 3.74 8.63 -9.55
N GLU A 111 2.45 8.85 -9.29
CA GLU A 111 2.00 10.04 -8.59
C GLU A 111 0.90 9.66 -7.60
N MET A 112 0.79 10.43 -6.54
CA MET A 112 -0.23 10.19 -5.52
C MET A 112 -1.59 10.55 -6.08
N ALA A 113 -2.53 9.59 -6.06
CA ALA A 113 -3.88 9.80 -6.57
C ALA A 113 -4.74 10.57 -5.57
N GLN A 114 -4.41 10.49 -4.28
CA GLN A 114 -5.11 11.19 -3.22
C GLN A 114 -4.20 11.29 -2.00
N THR A 115 -4.56 12.14 -1.04
CA THR A 115 -3.85 12.24 0.23
C THR A 115 -3.85 10.88 0.91
N ILE A 116 -2.71 10.48 1.46
CA ILE A 116 -2.60 9.28 2.29
C ILE A 116 -3.40 9.50 3.58
N TYR A 117 -4.24 8.54 3.94
CA TYR A 117 -5.11 8.65 5.10
C TYR A 117 -5.36 7.29 5.72
N THR A 118 -5.96 7.28 6.91
CA THR A 118 -6.27 6.07 7.64
C THR A 118 -7.78 5.82 7.61
N GLU A 119 -8.15 4.58 7.30
CA GLU A 119 -9.53 4.11 7.23
C GLU A 119 -9.77 3.00 8.25
N GLU A 120 -11.01 2.85 8.70
CA GLU A 120 -11.34 1.80 9.66
C GLU A 120 -11.73 0.49 8.99
N GLU A 121 -11.39 -0.61 9.63
CA GLU A 121 -11.84 -1.96 9.28
C GLU A 121 -12.41 -2.59 10.55
N PRO A 122 -13.65 -2.22 10.94
CA PRO A 122 -14.18 -2.57 12.26
C PRO A 122 -14.41 -4.05 12.46
N GLU A 123 -14.64 -4.81 11.40
CA GLU A 123 -14.91 -6.24 11.49
C GLU A 123 -13.73 -7.02 12.08
N ILE A 124 -12.52 -6.50 11.95
CA ILE A 124 -11.31 -7.15 12.46
C ILE A 124 -10.61 -6.32 13.52
N ASN A 125 -11.23 -5.25 14.01
CA ASN A 125 -10.66 -4.34 15.01
C ASN A 125 -9.31 -3.80 14.58
N GLN A 126 -9.25 -3.28 13.36
CA GLN A 126 -8.04 -2.70 12.79
C GLN A 126 -8.40 -1.44 12.01
N HIS A 127 -7.39 -0.64 11.76
CA HIS A 127 -7.42 0.46 10.80
C HIS A 127 -6.36 0.18 9.75
N PHE A 128 -6.46 0.83 8.61
CA PHE A 128 -5.40 0.71 7.61
C PHE A 128 -5.07 2.07 7.00
N VAL A 129 -3.79 2.28 6.78
CA VAL A 129 -3.28 3.45 6.06
C VAL A 129 -3.38 3.14 4.57
N SER A 130 -4.10 3.98 3.84
CA SER A 130 -4.38 3.78 2.43
C SER A 130 -3.49 4.67 1.58
N ILE A 131 -2.74 4.03 0.68
CA ILE A 131 -1.86 4.69 -0.28
C ILE A 131 -2.39 4.35 -1.67
N ARG A 132 -2.93 5.34 -2.37
CA ARG A 132 -3.45 5.15 -3.73
C ARG A 132 -2.55 5.88 -4.71
N LEU A 133 -2.00 5.14 -5.67
CA LEU A 133 -1.06 5.66 -6.65
C LEU A 133 -1.59 5.51 -8.06
N LYS A 134 -1.46 6.56 -8.86
CA LYS A 134 -1.55 6.46 -10.30
C LYS A 134 -0.20 6.07 -10.84
N PHE A 135 -0.19 5.20 -11.83
CA PHE A 135 1.04 4.82 -12.50
C PHE A 135 0.94 5.04 -14.00
N LYS A 136 2.09 5.29 -14.61
CA LYS A 136 2.29 5.19 -16.05
C LYS A 136 3.45 4.23 -16.25
N LEU A 137 3.27 3.30 -17.17
CA LEU A 137 4.24 2.24 -17.43
C LEU A 137 4.59 2.27 -18.92
N THR A 138 5.88 2.35 -19.20
CA THR A 138 6.40 2.23 -20.57
C THR A 138 6.69 0.76 -20.84
N THR A 139 6.07 0.23 -21.89
CA THR A 139 6.09 -1.22 -22.18
C THR A 139 6.79 -1.52 -23.51
N PHE A 140 8.00 -1.04 -23.66
CA PHE A 140 8.80 -1.37 -24.86
C PHE A 140 9.15 -2.85 -24.93
#